data_89c9369fc51542befac8a8fe5cd4cbc2
#
_entry.id   89c9369fc51542befac8a8fe5cd4cbc2
#
_cell.length_a   1.000
_cell.length_b   1.000
_cell.length_c   1.000
_cell.angle_alpha   90.00
_cell.angle_beta   90.00
_cell.angle_gamma   90.00
#
_symmetry.space_group_name_H-M   'P 1'
#
loop_
_entity.id
_entity.type
_entity.pdbx_description
1 polymer ?
#
loop_
_entity_poly.entity_id
_entity_poly.type
_entity_poly.pdbx_seq_one_letter_code
_entity_poly.pdbx_strand_id
1 'polypeptide(L)'
;MSNYFRYLPFAGFVFVSAIARAILLSVLPLKALSLMETAQLVSVLFFAASACGVAVSLSVPMILRKTGLHHCFLMSLFTTAVSVVLLGTEPLWCFAAGMVLHVFGVTSMEVVLSLYIMQRIPRRQLPEFEPLRMVSTIIALSIGPWLGIYLQTQVADWLPYLIALCGTVVTLIYFRWLGLQTESLPARLLQVGNPLRDISRFLLQPRLRLAWGLTLARSSWWMMFIIYTPIYAHQSGLGELMGAAIVSIGSAWTLTLPFWGWVARRYSLRRLMYMGFTVAAGMSLSVFAVSSTPSVAVVLLAFAALGATMLDGSGHVLFLRAVRPFERSEMTGVFQTYRDIANLFVPGFFAVLLKFFALPVIFVGAAGWMLIGTYFSRYIPRRM
;
A
#
# COMPACT_ATOMS: atom_id res chain seq x y z
N MET A 1 0.42 -30.52 -10.12
CA MET A 1 -0.06 -29.54 -11.12
C MET A 1 -1.56 -29.21 -11.00
N SER A 2 -2.43 -30.11 -10.53
CA SER A 2 -3.90 -29.88 -10.54
C SER A 2 -4.44 -28.84 -9.54
N ASN A 3 -3.75 -28.55 -8.44
CA ASN A 3 -4.26 -27.63 -7.42
C ASN A 3 -4.20 -26.14 -7.82
N TYR A 4 -3.22 -25.73 -8.63
CA TYR A 4 -3.07 -24.33 -9.03
C TYR A 4 -4.26 -23.84 -9.88
N PHE A 5 -4.82 -24.67 -10.76
CA PHE A 5 -5.99 -24.32 -11.56
C PHE A 5 -7.24 -24.03 -10.72
N ARG A 6 -7.36 -24.66 -9.54
CA ARG A 6 -8.47 -24.43 -8.61
C ARG A 6 -8.45 -23.03 -7.98
N TYR A 7 -7.27 -22.43 -7.83
CA TYR A 7 -7.10 -21.13 -7.20
C TYR A 7 -7.04 -19.97 -8.19
N LEU A 8 -6.91 -20.27 -9.48
CA LEU A 8 -6.83 -19.25 -10.54
C LEU A 8 -8.04 -18.30 -10.54
N PRO A 9 -9.30 -18.76 -10.35
CA PRO A 9 -10.44 -17.86 -10.24
C PRO A 9 -10.34 -16.87 -9.07
N PHE A 10 -9.85 -17.30 -7.92
CA PHE A 10 -9.64 -16.39 -6.77
C PHE A 10 -8.49 -15.41 -7.01
N ALA A 11 -7.42 -15.84 -7.66
CA ALA A 11 -6.33 -14.96 -8.06
C ALA A 11 -6.79 -13.92 -9.09
N GLY A 12 -7.63 -14.32 -10.06
CA GLY A 12 -8.28 -13.42 -11.00
C GLY A 12 -9.19 -12.39 -10.32
N PHE A 13 -9.95 -12.80 -9.32
CA PHE A 13 -10.76 -11.89 -8.52
C PHE A 13 -9.91 -10.83 -7.80
N VAL A 14 -8.79 -11.24 -7.19
CA VAL A 14 -7.83 -10.33 -6.56
C VAL A 14 -7.21 -9.40 -7.59
N PHE A 15 -6.81 -9.91 -8.76
CA PHE A 15 -6.25 -9.11 -9.84
C PHE A 15 -7.21 -8.01 -10.32
N VAL A 16 -8.47 -8.37 -10.61
CA VAL A 16 -9.48 -7.41 -11.09
C VAL A 16 -9.73 -6.32 -10.04
N SER A 17 -9.86 -6.70 -8.76
CA SER A 17 -10.03 -5.72 -7.68
C SER A 17 -8.79 -4.84 -7.48
N ALA A 18 -7.60 -5.36 -7.72
CA ALA A 18 -6.34 -4.64 -7.57
C ALA A 18 -6.07 -3.68 -8.74
N ILE A 19 -6.33 -4.10 -10.00
CA ILE A 19 -6.05 -3.27 -11.18
C ILE A 19 -6.97 -2.05 -11.24
N ALA A 20 -8.23 -2.17 -10.83
CA ALA A 20 -9.17 -1.06 -10.74
C ALA A 20 -8.66 0.08 -9.83
N ARG A 21 -7.94 -0.27 -8.77
CA ARG A 21 -7.33 0.69 -7.83
C ARG A 21 -5.96 1.16 -8.31
N ALA A 22 -5.17 0.26 -8.88
CA ALA A 22 -3.81 0.53 -9.32
C ALA A 22 -3.75 1.56 -10.45
N ILE A 23 -4.75 1.59 -11.34
CA ILE A 23 -4.89 2.59 -12.41
C ILE A 23 -4.94 4.00 -11.83
N LEU A 24 -5.61 4.20 -10.71
CA LEU A 24 -5.74 5.51 -10.08
C LEU A 24 -4.52 5.91 -9.24
N LEU A 25 -3.57 5.02 -9.00
CA LEU A 25 -2.49 5.21 -8.04
C LEU A 25 -1.59 6.42 -8.37
N SER A 26 -1.25 6.64 -9.64
CA SER A 26 -0.51 7.82 -10.10
C SER A 26 -1.42 8.96 -10.60
N VAL A 27 -2.66 8.63 -11.01
CA VAL A 27 -3.65 9.61 -11.47
C VAL A 27 -4.05 10.53 -10.32
N LEU A 28 -4.33 10.00 -9.13
CA LEU A 28 -4.81 10.78 -7.99
C LEU A 28 -3.82 11.85 -7.51
N PRO A 29 -2.51 11.56 -7.31
CA PRO A 29 -1.55 12.60 -6.93
C PRO A 29 -1.40 13.72 -7.97
N LEU A 30 -1.44 13.37 -9.26
CA LEU A 30 -1.33 14.36 -10.34
C LEU A 30 -2.60 15.18 -10.50
N LYS A 31 -3.78 14.58 -10.40
CA LYS A 31 -5.06 15.34 -10.38
C LYS A 31 -5.15 16.23 -9.14
N ALA A 32 -4.71 15.76 -7.98
CA ALA A 32 -4.61 16.60 -6.79
C ALA A 32 -3.66 17.77 -7.02
N LEU A 33 -2.53 17.56 -7.69
CA LEU A 33 -1.59 18.62 -8.02
C LEU A 33 -2.20 19.66 -8.99
N SER A 34 -2.93 19.21 -10.00
CA SER A 34 -3.61 20.13 -10.95
C SER A 34 -4.68 20.98 -10.28
N LEU A 35 -5.37 20.48 -9.25
CA LEU A 35 -6.40 21.21 -8.49
C LEU A 35 -5.83 22.10 -7.39
N MET A 36 -4.68 21.72 -6.81
CA MET A 36 -4.07 22.39 -5.64
C MET A 36 -2.86 23.27 -6.01
N GLU A 37 -2.31 23.12 -7.22
CA GLU A 37 -1.15 23.83 -7.77
C GLU A 37 0.18 23.57 -7.03
N THR A 38 0.15 23.20 -5.76
CA THR A 38 1.34 22.99 -4.93
C THR A 38 1.40 21.61 -4.30
N ALA A 39 2.60 21.01 -4.30
CA ALA A 39 2.85 19.71 -3.65
C ALA A 39 2.57 19.74 -2.12
N GLN A 40 2.69 20.92 -1.49
CA GLN A 40 2.34 21.10 -0.09
C GLN A 40 0.84 20.87 0.16
N LEU A 41 -0.03 21.52 -0.63
CA LEU A 41 -1.49 21.37 -0.48
C LEU A 41 -1.95 19.97 -0.84
N VAL A 42 -1.33 19.33 -1.83
CA VAL A 42 -1.53 17.91 -2.11
C VAL A 42 -1.22 17.07 -0.87
N SER A 43 -0.12 17.34 -0.19
CA SER A 43 0.24 16.63 1.06
C SER A 43 -0.79 16.85 2.17
N VAL A 44 -1.32 18.07 2.32
CA VAL A 44 -2.40 18.37 3.28
C VAL A 44 -3.67 17.58 2.95
N LEU A 45 -4.05 17.52 1.68
CA LEU A 45 -5.23 16.77 1.23
C LEU A 45 -5.08 15.27 1.52
N PHE A 46 -3.92 14.68 1.17
CA PHE A 46 -3.63 13.27 1.45
C PHE A 46 -3.57 12.99 2.96
N PHE A 47 -3.05 13.92 3.76
CA PHE A 47 -3.07 13.81 5.21
C PHE A 47 -4.50 13.79 5.76
N ALA A 48 -5.35 14.73 5.32
CA ALA A 48 -6.76 14.79 5.73
C ALA A 48 -7.53 13.52 5.33
N ALA A 49 -7.37 13.06 4.08
CA ALA A 49 -7.97 11.82 3.61
C ALA A 49 -7.49 10.61 4.42
N SER A 50 -6.19 10.54 4.75
CA SER A 50 -5.63 9.46 5.56
C SER A 50 -6.11 9.50 7.01
N ALA A 51 -6.29 10.69 7.60
CA ALA A 51 -6.87 10.84 8.93
C ALA A 51 -8.31 10.27 8.99
N CYS A 52 -9.11 10.58 7.97
CA CYS A 52 -10.43 9.95 7.80
C CYS A 52 -10.29 8.43 7.63
N GLY A 53 -9.28 7.98 6.87
CA GLY A 53 -8.98 6.56 6.64
C GLY A 53 -8.70 5.79 7.93
N VAL A 54 -7.96 6.37 8.88
CA VAL A 54 -7.74 5.76 10.21
C VAL A 54 -9.05 5.58 10.95
N ALA A 55 -9.93 6.58 10.96
CA ALA A 55 -11.25 6.49 11.59
C ALA A 55 -12.10 5.39 10.93
N VAL A 56 -12.01 5.26 9.61
CA VAL A 56 -12.68 4.20 8.85
C VAL A 56 -12.14 2.82 9.21
N SER A 57 -10.82 2.65 9.21
CA SER A 57 -10.16 1.39 9.56
C SER A 57 -10.62 0.86 10.92
N LEU A 58 -10.77 1.76 11.90
CA LEU A 58 -11.31 1.45 13.22
C LEU A 58 -12.82 1.13 13.21
N SER A 59 -13.56 1.66 12.24
CA SER A 59 -15.03 1.47 12.14
C SER A 59 -15.41 0.19 11.38
N VAL A 60 -14.56 -0.29 10.46
CA VAL A 60 -14.85 -1.49 9.62
C VAL A 60 -15.25 -2.71 10.45
N PRO A 61 -14.57 -3.10 11.54
CA PRO A 61 -14.99 -4.24 12.36
C PRO A 61 -16.38 -4.06 12.99
N MET A 62 -16.76 -2.83 13.35
CA MET A 62 -18.07 -2.51 13.90
C MET A 62 -19.15 -2.61 12.82
N ILE A 63 -18.90 -2.05 11.63
CA ILE A 63 -19.78 -2.14 10.47
C ILE A 63 -19.99 -3.61 10.12
N LEU A 64 -18.92 -4.37 10.02
CA LEU A 64 -18.95 -5.79 9.67
C LEU A 64 -19.79 -6.63 10.64
N ARG A 65 -19.73 -6.32 11.95
CA ARG A 65 -20.58 -6.98 12.96
C ARG A 65 -22.05 -6.68 12.80
N LYS A 66 -22.40 -5.43 12.45
CA LYS A 66 -23.78 -4.99 12.32
C LYS A 66 -24.42 -5.42 11.01
N THR A 67 -23.69 -5.35 9.91
CA THR A 67 -24.24 -5.56 8.56
C THR A 67 -23.91 -6.93 7.98
N GLY A 68 -22.92 -7.62 8.51
CA GLY A 68 -22.43 -8.88 7.98
C GLY A 68 -21.48 -8.69 6.77
N LEU A 69 -20.84 -9.80 6.37
CA LEU A 69 -19.78 -9.80 5.36
C LEU A 69 -20.26 -9.36 3.99
N HIS A 70 -21.43 -9.87 3.58
CA HIS A 70 -22.01 -9.57 2.27
C HIS A 70 -22.39 -8.09 2.11
N HIS A 71 -23.12 -7.54 3.07
CA HIS A 71 -23.50 -6.12 3.01
C HIS A 71 -22.29 -5.19 3.13
N CYS A 72 -21.30 -5.53 3.96
CA CYS A 72 -20.05 -4.77 4.05
C CYS A 72 -19.29 -4.76 2.71
N PHE A 73 -19.29 -5.90 1.99
CA PHE A 73 -18.72 -5.98 0.64
C PHE A 73 -19.47 -5.08 -0.35
N LEU A 74 -20.79 -5.14 -0.38
CA LEU A 74 -21.61 -4.29 -1.27
C LEU A 74 -21.44 -2.80 -0.94
N MET A 75 -21.38 -2.44 0.36
CA MET A 75 -21.08 -1.07 0.78
C MET A 75 -19.71 -0.61 0.29
N SER A 76 -18.67 -1.46 0.38
CA SER A 76 -17.33 -1.11 -0.08
C SER A 76 -17.28 -0.90 -1.60
N LEU A 77 -17.99 -1.72 -2.37
CA LEU A 77 -18.12 -1.54 -3.82
C LEU A 77 -18.88 -0.26 -4.18
N PHE A 78 -20.02 -0.02 -3.51
CA PHE A 78 -20.83 1.17 -3.75
C PHE A 78 -20.04 2.44 -3.43
N THR A 79 -19.39 2.51 -2.28
CA THR A 79 -18.57 3.66 -1.90
C THR A 79 -17.37 3.85 -2.83
N THR A 80 -16.75 2.76 -3.31
CA THR A 80 -15.70 2.84 -4.34
C THR A 80 -16.25 3.38 -5.66
N ALA A 81 -17.41 2.92 -6.12
CA ALA A 81 -18.02 3.41 -7.35
C ALA A 81 -18.35 4.90 -7.26
N VAL A 82 -18.99 5.33 -6.17
CA VAL A 82 -19.30 6.76 -5.92
C VAL A 82 -18.02 7.57 -5.83
N SER A 83 -16.99 7.06 -5.14
CA SER A 83 -15.70 7.76 -5.03
C SER A 83 -15.07 8.01 -6.38
N VAL A 84 -15.04 6.99 -7.26
CA VAL A 84 -14.45 7.09 -8.59
C VAL A 84 -15.16 8.14 -9.44
N VAL A 85 -16.49 8.22 -9.36
CA VAL A 85 -17.26 9.27 -10.05
C VAL A 85 -16.89 10.64 -9.52
N LEU A 86 -16.84 10.84 -8.20
CA LEU A 86 -16.47 12.12 -7.59
C LEU A 86 -15.03 12.54 -7.92
N LEU A 87 -14.09 11.58 -7.94
CA LEU A 87 -12.70 11.83 -8.29
C LEU A 87 -12.50 12.26 -9.74
N GLY A 88 -13.40 11.88 -10.65
CA GLY A 88 -13.41 12.31 -12.06
C GLY A 88 -13.99 13.72 -12.27
N THR A 89 -14.55 14.36 -11.24
CA THR A 89 -15.14 15.70 -11.38
C THR A 89 -14.12 16.81 -11.13
N GLU A 90 -14.40 18.00 -11.67
CA GLU A 90 -13.53 19.19 -11.53
C GLU A 90 -13.56 19.87 -10.15
N PRO A 91 -14.73 19.96 -9.45
CA PRO A 91 -14.79 20.71 -8.19
C PRO A 91 -13.92 20.09 -7.10
N LEU A 92 -13.07 20.89 -6.47
CA LEU A 92 -12.16 20.47 -5.41
C LEU A 92 -12.86 19.76 -4.26
N TRP A 93 -14.02 20.22 -3.83
CA TRP A 93 -14.78 19.60 -2.75
C TRP A 93 -15.31 18.21 -3.13
N CYS A 94 -15.68 17.98 -4.41
CA CYS A 94 -16.04 16.67 -4.92
C CYS A 94 -14.83 15.72 -4.89
N PHE A 95 -13.69 16.21 -5.37
CA PHE A 95 -12.45 15.45 -5.35
C PHE A 95 -12.04 15.08 -3.93
N ALA A 96 -12.07 16.02 -2.99
CA ALA A 96 -11.76 15.76 -1.57
C ALA A 96 -12.72 14.73 -0.94
N ALA A 97 -14.02 14.87 -1.17
CA ALA A 97 -15.02 13.88 -0.74
C ALA A 97 -14.77 12.50 -1.40
N GLY A 98 -14.46 12.51 -2.70
CA GLY A 98 -14.07 11.32 -3.45
C GLY A 98 -12.86 10.61 -2.83
N MET A 99 -11.82 11.35 -2.43
CA MET A 99 -10.63 10.82 -1.77
C MET A 99 -10.99 10.11 -0.45
N VAL A 100 -11.81 10.71 0.40
CA VAL A 100 -12.26 10.12 1.67
C VAL A 100 -13.06 8.84 1.42
N LEU A 101 -14.02 8.87 0.49
CA LEU A 101 -14.81 7.70 0.12
C LEU A 101 -13.96 6.60 -0.52
N HIS A 102 -12.93 7.00 -1.31
CA HIS A 102 -11.99 6.05 -1.91
C HIS A 102 -11.22 5.28 -0.84
N VAL A 103 -10.68 5.98 0.16
CA VAL A 103 -9.98 5.35 1.29
C VAL A 103 -10.93 4.40 2.04
N PHE A 104 -12.18 4.81 2.28
CA PHE A 104 -13.19 3.94 2.90
C PHE A 104 -13.44 2.69 2.08
N GLY A 105 -13.75 2.84 0.80
CA GLY A 105 -14.07 1.73 -0.10
C GLY A 105 -12.91 0.74 -0.21
N VAL A 106 -11.69 1.24 -0.43
CA VAL A 106 -10.47 0.41 -0.56
C VAL A 106 -10.15 -0.34 0.72
N THR A 107 -10.15 0.34 1.87
CA THR A 107 -9.82 -0.28 3.16
C THR A 107 -10.84 -1.35 3.54
N SER A 108 -12.12 -1.04 3.41
CA SER A 108 -13.21 -1.99 3.69
C SER A 108 -13.14 -3.20 2.76
N MET A 109 -12.88 -2.96 1.47
CA MET A 109 -12.75 -4.01 0.45
C MET A 109 -11.58 -4.95 0.75
N GLU A 110 -10.41 -4.44 1.15
CA GLU A 110 -9.25 -5.28 1.50
C GLU A 110 -9.53 -6.19 2.70
N VAL A 111 -10.20 -5.66 3.73
CA VAL A 111 -10.58 -6.43 4.91
C VAL A 111 -11.56 -7.54 4.53
N VAL A 112 -12.63 -7.18 3.84
CA VAL A 112 -13.69 -8.12 3.45
C VAL A 112 -13.17 -9.20 2.51
N LEU A 113 -12.36 -8.82 1.49
CA LEU A 113 -11.74 -9.76 0.56
C LEU A 113 -10.82 -10.75 1.29
N SER A 114 -10.02 -10.28 2.23
CA SER A 114 -9.15 -11.13 3.04
C SER A 114 -9.96 -12.15 3.87
N LEU A 115 -11.12 -11.75 4.39
CA LEU A 115 -12.00 -12.63 5.15
C LEU A 115 -12.64 -13.70 4.25
N TYR A 116 -13.14 -13.34 3.06
CA TYR A 116 -13.65 -14.32 2.08
C TYR A 116 -12.61 -15.34 1.66
N ILE A 117 -11.37 -14.91 1.41
CA ILE A 117 -10.27 -15.80 1.07
C ILE A 117 -9.99 -16.78 2.21
N MET A 118 -9.93 -16.29 3.45
CA MET A 118 -9.68 -17.14 4.63
C MET A 118 -10.81 -18.15 4.90
N GLN A 119 -12.03 -17.85 4.50
CA GLN A 119 -13.17 -18.78 4.64
C GLN A 119 -13.17 -19.86 3.56
N ARG A 120 -12.90 -19.47 2.31
CA ARG A 120 -13.00 -20.35 1.15
C ARG A 120 -11.79 -21.24 0.94
N ILE A 121 -10.60 -20.76 1.34
CA ILE A 121 -9.36 -21.50 1.16
C ILE A 121 -8.96 -22.14 2.51
N PRO A 122 -8.90 -23.48 2.60
CA PRO A 122 -8.48 -24.17 3.81
C PRO A 122 -7.10 -23.71 4.27
N ARG A 123 -6.89 -23.59 5.59
CA ARG A 123 -5.63 -23.12 6.17
C ARG A 123 -4.39 -23.86 5.66
N ARG A 124 -4.51 -25.16 5.37
CA ARG A 124 -3.42 -25.99 4.83
C ARG A 124 -3.02 -25.60 3.41
N GLN A 125 -3.91 -24.97 2.64
CA GLN A 125 -3.73 -24.59 1.25
C GLN A 125 -3.39 -23.11 1.08
N LEU A 126 -3.52 -22.29 2.14
CA LEU A 126 -3.13 -20.88 2.11
C LEU A 126 -1.67 -20.64 1.67
N PRO A 127 -0.67 -21.46 2.09
CA PRO A 127 0.71 -21.28 1.63
C PRO A 127 0.90 -21.48 0.12
N GLU A 128 0.02 -22.25 -0.54
CA GLU A 128 0.05 -22.47 -1.99
C GLU A 128 -0.66 -21.31 -2.74
N PHE A 129 -1.73 -20.77 -2.16
CA PHE A 129 -2.52 -19.69 -2.74
C PHE A 129 -1.87 -18.31 -2.57
N GLU A 130 -1.24 -18.04 -1.41
CA GLU A 130 -0.73 -16.70 -1.08
C GLU A 130 0.30 -16.16 -2.09
N PRO A 131 1.26 -16.95 -2.62
CA PRO A 131 2.13 -16.50 -3.70
C PRO A 131 1.37 -16.08 -4.95
N LEU A 132 0.33 -16.82 -5.34
CA LEU A 132 -0.49 -16.51 -6.51
C LEU A 132 -1.27 -15.20 -6.31
N ARG A 133 -1.85 -15.00 -5.13
CA ARG A 133 -2.51 -13.75 -4.72
C ARG A 133 -1.55 -12.57 -4.78
N MET A 134 -0.34 -12.74 -4.24
CA MET A 134 0.70 -11.70 -4.28
C MET A 134 1.09 -11.34 -5.70
N VAL A 135 1.38 -12.32 -6.55
CA VAL A 135 1.75 -12.09 -7.95
C VAL A 135 0.64 -11.33 -8.69
N SER A 136 -0.64 -11.70 -8.49
CA SER A 136 -1.78 -11.00 -9.08
C SER A 136 -1.82 -9.52 -8.68
N THR A 137 -1.61 -9.22 -7.41
CA THR A 137 -1.57 -7.84 -6.92
C THR A 137 -0.35 -7.08 -7.46
N ILE A 138 0.82 -7.71 -7.49
CA ILE A 138 2.06 -7.09 -7.99
C ILE A 138 1.94 -6.74 -9.47
N ILE A 139 1.40 -7.63 -10.29
CA ILE A 139 1.18 -7.35 -11.72
C ILE A 139 0.26 -6.14 -11.90
N ALA A 140 -0.83 -6.07 -11.13
CA ALA A 140 -1.74 -4.93 -11.16
C ALA A 140 -1.02 -3.62 -10.78
N LEU A 141 -0.23 -3.63 -9.71
CA LEU A 141 0.54 -2.45 -9.26
C LEU A 141 1.70 -2.08 -10.20
N SER A 142 2.24 -3.03 -10.96
CA SER A 142 3.30 -2.77 -11.93
C SER A 142 2.79 -2.16 -13.22
N ILE A 143 1.57 -2.49 -13.63
CA ILE A 143 0.99 -2.00 -14.89
C ILE A 143 0.09 -0.78 -14.64
N GLY A 144 -0.68 -0.80 -13.56
CA GLY A 144 -1.75 0.16 -13.28
C GLY A 144 -1.32 1.63 -13.31
N PRO A 145 -0.27 2.06 -12.60
CA PRO A 145 0.13 3.46 -12.54
C PRO A 145 0.46 4.05 -13.91
N TRP A 146 1.28 3.34 -14.69
CA TRP A 146 1.64 3.76 -16.05
C TRP A 146 0.41 3.75 -16.98
N LEU A 147 -0.38 2.67 -16.95
CA LEU A 147 -1.59 2.55 -17.78
C LEU A 147 -2.58 3.66 -17.47
N GLY A 148 -2.78 4.02 -16.20
CA GLY A 148 -3.69 5.08 -15.79
C GLY A 148 -3.32 6.43 -16.39
N ILE A 149 -2.06 6.84 -16.29
CA ILE A 149 -1.59 8.10 -16.86
C ILE A 149 -1.54 8.05 -18.40
N TYR A 150 -1.15 6.91 -19.00
CA TYR A 150 -1.18 6.75 -20.44
C TYR A 150 -2.60 6.97 -20.99
N LEU A 151 -3.60 6.34 -20.39
CA LEU A 151 -5.00 6.49 -20.80
C LEU A 151 -5.48 7.93 -20.60
N GLN A 152 -5.11 8.59 -19.52
CA GLN A 152 -5.48 9.96 -19.22
C GLN A 152 -4.88 10.94 -20.21
N THR A 153 -3.58 10.83 -20.52
CA THR A 153 -2.85 11.82 -21.31
C THR A 153 -2.91 11.58 -22.81
N GLN A 154 -3.03 10.31 -23.26
CA GLN A 154 -2.97 9.95 -24.68
C GLN A 154 -4.33 9.60 -25.29
N VAL A 155 -5.36 9.31 -24.47
CA VAL A 155 -6.67 8.89 -24.96
C VAL A 155 -7.77 9.85 -24.51
N ALA A 156 -8.07 9.92 -23.21
CA ALA A 156 -9.06 10.86 -22.65
C ALA A 156 -8.93 10.96 -21.12
N ASP A 157 -9.08 12.18 -20.59
CA ASP A 157 -8.92 12.50 -19.16
C ASP A 157 -9.84 11.70 -18.24
N TRP A 158 -11.03 11.35 -18.69
CA TRP A 158 -12.03 10.60 -17.92
C TRP A 158 -11.84 9.08 -17.98
N LEU A 159 -11.03 8.57 -18.91
CA LEU A 159 -10.93 7.13 -19.19
C LEU A 159 -10.39 6.29 -18.02
N PRO A 160 -9.38 6.72 -17.24
CA PRO A 160 -8.92 5.98 -16.06
C PRO A 160 -10.03 5.76 -15.04
N TYR A 161 -10.88 6.77 -14.84
CA TYR A 161 -12.01 6.69 -13.91
C TYR A 161 -13.08 5.74 -14.41
N LEU A 162 -13.40 5.77 -15.70
CA LEU A 162 -14.34 4.81 -16.30
C LEU A 162 -13.84 3.37 -16.15
N ILE A 163 -12.56 3.11 -16.44
CA ILE A 163 -11.98 1.76 -16.31
C ILE A 163 -11.97 1.31 -14.85
N ALA A 164 -11.67 2.17 -13.90
CA ALA A 164 -11.75 1.88 -12.47
C ALA A 164 -13.20 1.55 -12.05
N LEU A 165 -14.19 2.28 -12.58
CA LEU A 165 -15.61 2.02 -12.34
C LEU A 165 -16.03 0.68 -12.95
N CYS A 166 -15.67 0.41 -14.21
CA CYS A 166 -15.90 -0.89 -14.86
C CYS A 166 -15.23 -2.03 -14.08
N GLY A 167 -14.01 -1.83 -13.62
CA GLY A 167 -13.31 -2.80 -12.78
C GLY A 167 -14.05 -3.09 -11.46
N THR A 168 -14.69 -2.07 -10.87
CA THR A 168 -15.55 -2.25 -9.69
C THR A 168 -16.78 -3.09 -10.00
N VAL A 169 -17.42 -2.84 -11.16
CA VAL A 169 -18.57 -3.64 -11.63
C VAL A 169 -18.15 -5.08 -11.94
N VAL A 170 -17.00 -5.26 -12.62
CA VAL A 170 -16.46 -6.60 -12.91
C VAL A 170 -16.13 -7.34 -11.61
N THR A 171 -15.63 -6.64 -10.60
CA THR A 171 -15.40 -7.22 -9.27
C THR A 171 -16.71 -7.74 -8.65
N LEU A 172 -17.82 -7.01 -8.79
CA LEU A 172 -19.14 -7.47 -8.34
C LEU A 172 -19.63 -8.71 -9.11
N ILE A 173 -19.49 -8.71 -10.43
CA ILE A 173 -19.87 -9.84 -11.28
C ILE A 173 -19.04 -11.07 -10.89
N TYR A 174 -17.75 -10.90 -10.72
CA TYR A 174 -16.83 -11.96 -10.34
C TYR A 174 -17.15 -12.53 -8.95
N PHE A 175 -17.50 -11.65 -8.00
CA PHE A 175 -17.95 -12.04 -6.66
C PHE A 175 -19.19 -12.93 -6.70
N ARG A 176 -20.18 -12.56 -7.52
CA ARG A 176 -21.39 -13.35 -7.72
C ARG A 176 -21.10 -14.68 -8.41
N TRP A 177 -20.23 -14.67 -9.41
CA TRP A 177 -19.83 -15.87 -10.12
C TRP A 177 -19.13 -16.90 -9.24
N LEU A 178 -18.30 -16.43 -8.29
CA LEU A 178 -17.63 -17.28 -7.30
C LEU A 178 -18.59 -17.82 -6.20
N GLY A 179 -19.84 -17.36 -6.15
CA GLY A 179 -20.83 -17.80 -5.16
C GLY A 179 -20.51 -17.40 -3.72
N LEU A 180 -19.75 -16.29 -3.52
CA LEU A 180 -19.31 -15.83 -2.20
C LEU A 180 -20.41 -15.16 -1.38
N GLN A 181 -21.58 -14.92 -1.94
CA GLN A 181 -22.69 -14.20 -1.31
C GLN A 181 -23.34 -14.97 -0.14
N THR A 182 -23.17 -16.29 -0.06
CA THR A 182 -23.76 -17.15 0.97
C THR A 182 -22.88 -17.36 2.21
N GLU A 183 -21.70 -16.79 2.22
CA GLU A 183 -20.72 -16.98 3.30
C GLU A 183 -21.06 -16.11 4.52
N SER A 184 -21.21 -16.74 5.69
CA SER A 184 -21.44 -16.05 6.97
C SER A 184 -20.17 -16.04 7.81
N LEU A 185 -19.93 -14.96 8.55
CA LEU A 185 -18.76 -14.84 9.42
C LEU A 185 -18.87 -15.76 10.63
N PRO A 186 -17.84 -16.57 10.93
CA PRO A 186 -17.75 -17.26 12.20
C PRO A 186 -17.72 -16.26 13.36
N ALA A 187 -18.56 -16.46 14.39
CA ALA A 187 -18.64 -15.57 15.54
C ALA A 187 -17.28 -15.31 16.24
N ARG A 188 -16.33 -16.25 16.15
CA ARG A 188 -14.96 -16.10 16.68
C ARG A 188 -14.14 -15.00 16.00
N LEU A 189 -14.36 -14.71 14.72
CA LEU A 189 -13.64 -13.64 14.01
C LEU A 189 -14.17 -12.25 14.35
N LEU A 190 -15.32 -12.18 15.00
CA LEU A 190 -15.96 -10.95 15.48
C LEU A 190 -15.59 -10.60 16.92
N GLN A 191 -14.85 -11.46 17.63
CA GLN A 191 -14.37 -11.16 18.97
C GLN A 191 -13.15 -10.24 18.85
N VAL A 192 -13.37 -8.94 18.96
CA VAL A 192 -12.30 -7.96 19.14
C VAL A 192 -11.93 -7.97 20.62
N GLY A 193 -10.69 -8.28 20.94
CA GLY A 193 -10.11 -8.04 22.26
C GLY A 193 -10.21 -6.55 22.64
N ASN A 194 -9.78 -6.19 23.83
CA ASN A 194 -9.69 -4.79 24.23
C ASN A 194 -8.49 -4.15 23.49
N PRO A 195 -8.71 -3.28 22.48
CA PRO A 195 -7.61 -2.76 21.65
C PRO A 195 -6.56 -1.98 22.47
N LEU A 196 -6.99 -1.27 23.51
CA LEU A 196 -6.06 -0.51 24.37
C LEU A 196 -5.12 -1.42 25.16
N ARG A 197 -5.65 -2.53 25.66
CA ARG A 197 -4.85 -3.54 26.36
C ARG A 197 -3.86 -4.21 25.42
N ASP A 198 -4.27 -4.51 24.19
CA ASP A 198 -3.42 -5.16 23.20
C ASP A 198 -2.30 -4.22 22.73
N ILE A 199 -2.59 -2.93 22.54
CA ILE A 199 -1.58 -1.90 22.23
C ILE A 199 -0.57 -1.78 23.39
N SER A 200 -1.04 -1.70 24.65
CA SER A 200 -0.13 -1.63 25.79
C SER A 200 0.78 -2.84 25.89
N ARG A 201 0.24 -4.07 25.72
CA ARG A 201 1.01 -5.33 25.72
C ARG A 201 2.02 -5.38 24.56
N PHE A 202 1.64 -4.86 23.39
CA PHE A 202 2.51 -4.76 22.23
C PHE A 202 3.69 -3.82 22.50
N LEU A 203 3.42 -2.64 23.05
CA LEU A 203 4.42 -1.64 23.36
C LEU A 203 5.40 -2.06 24.46
N LEU A 204 5.02 -2.96 25.35
CA LEU A 204 5.92 -3.53 26.38
C LEU A 204 6.92 -4.54 25.81
N GLN A 205 6.72 -5.04 24.57
CA GLN A 205 7.60 -6.03 23.95
C GLN A 205 8.61 -5.35 22.99
N PRO A 206 9.91 -5.21 23.37
CA PRO A 206 10.90 -4.48 22.56
C PRO A 206 11.08 -5.05 21.14
N ARG A 207 10.97 -6.37 20.99
CA ARG A 207 11.09 -7.03 19.68
C ARG A 207 9.93 -6.70 18.75
N LEU A 208 8.72 -6.59 19.28
CA LEU A 208 7.55 -6.20 18.49
C LEU A 208 7.62 -4.72 18.09
N ARG A 209 8.03 -3.84 18.99
CA ARG A 209 8.28 -2.42 18.67
C ARG A 209 9.32 -2.26 17.56
N LEU A 210 10.42 -3.01 17.65
CA LEU A 210 11.46 -3.01 16.61
C LEU A 210 10.90 -3.47 15.26
N ALA A 211 10.18 -4.59 15.23
CA ALA A 211 9.56 -5.11 14.01
C ALA A 211 8.58 -4.10 13.41
N TRP A 212 7.74 -3.48 14.24
CA TRP A 212 6.77 -2.48 13.84
C TRP A 212 7.44 -1.21 13.29
N GLY A 213 8.44 -0.67 13.99
CA GLY A 213 9.16 0.54 13.57
C GLY A 213 9.92 0.36 12.25
N LEU A 214 10.58 -0.78 12.04
CA LEU A 214 11.24 -1.10 10.77
C LEU A 214 10.23 -1.25 9.62
N THR A 215 9.08 -1.88 9.89
CA THR A 215 8.02 -2.02 8.89
C THR A 215 7.36 -0.67 8.58
N LEU A 216 7.18 0.19 9.59
CA LEU A 216 6.69 1.56 9.42
C LEU A 216 7.63 2.36 8.52
N ALA A 217 8.94 2.36 8.79
CA ALA A 217 9.93 3.09 7.98
C ALA A 217 9.88 2.66 6.50
N ARG A 218 9.81 1.35 6.24
CA ARG A 218 9.65 0.80 4.89
C ARG A 218 8.34 1.26 4.23
N SER A 219 7.21 1.15 4.92
CA SER A 219 5.90 1.55 4.37
C SER A 219 5.83 3.05 4.12
N SER A 220 6.48 3.86 4.97
CA SER A 220 6.59 5.30 4.78
C SER A 220 7.38 5.63 3.52
N TRP A 221 8.43 4.87 3.21
CA TRP A 221 9.17 5.06 1.97
C TRP A 221 8.31 4.75 0.73
N TRP A 222 7.57 3.64 0.73
CA TRP A 222 6.65 3.30 -0.36
C TRP A 222 5.57 4.37 -0.55
N MET A 223 5.04 4.91 0.54
CA MET A 223 4.01 5.96 0.47
C MET A 223 4.58 7.26 -0.14
N MET A 224 5.80 7.65 0.27
CA MET A 224 6.52 8.76 -0.36
C MET A 224 6.72 8.49 -1.86
N PHE A 225 7.22 7.32 -2.22
CA PHE A 225 7.51 6.96 -3.61
C PHE A 225 6.28 7.03 -4.51
N ILE A 226 5.14 6.48 -4.07
CA ILE A 226 3.91 6.43 -4.84
C ILE A 226 3.31 7.82 -5.06
N ILE A 227 3.29 8.67 -4.02
CA ILE A 227 2.65 9.99 -4.10
C ILE A 227 3.56 11.00 -4.80
N TYR A 228 4.82 11.07 -4.43
CA TYR A 228 5.67 12.19 -4.81
C TYR A 228 6.54 11.94 -6.04
N THR A 229 6.76 10.70 -6.46
CA THR A 229 7.51 10.43 -7.70
C THR A 229 6.81 10.99 -8.95
N PRO A 230 5.48 10.78 -9.15
CA PRO A 230 4.77 11.39 -10.26
C PRO A 230 4.78 12.92 -10.20
N ILE A 231 4.60 13.49 -9.00
CA ILE A 231 4.62 14.94 -8.78
C ILE A 231 6.00 15.52 -9.12
N TYR A 232 7.08 14.87 -8.64
CA TYR A 232 8.45 15.28 -8.94
C TYR A 232 8.77 15.25 -10.45
N ALA A 233 8.39 14.17 -11.12
CA ALA A 233 8.62 14.03 -12.56
C ALA A 233 7.86 15.10 -13.37
N HIS A 234 6.61 15.38 -12.99
CA HIS A 234 5.81 16.45 -13.63
C HIS A 234 6.44 17.83 -13.41
N GLN A 235 6.74 18.21 -12.16
CA GLN A 235 7.30 19.52 -11.84
C GLN A 235 8.73 19.72 -12.37
N SER A 236 9.46 18.62 -12.60
CA SER A 236 10.82 18.66 -13.18
C SER A 236 10.83 18.69 -14.71
N GLY A 237 9.67 18.75 -15.37
CA GLY A 237 9.55 18.82 -16.83
C GLY A 237 9.75 17.49 -17.56
N LEU A 238 9.86 16.35 -16.84
CA LEU A 238 9.95 15.01 -17.46
C LEU A 238 8.61 14.47 -17.95
N GLY A 239 7.51 15.12 -17.52
CA GLY A 239 6.15 14.72 -17.84
C GLY A 239 5.56 13.64 -16.91
N GLU A 240 4.24 13.56 -16.93
CA GLU A 240 3.45 12.69 -16.05
C GLU A 240 3.68 11.22 -16.33
N LEU A 241 3.81 10.87 -17.61
CA LEU A 241 3.99 9.49 -18.06
C LEU A 241 5.31 8.88 -17.55
N MET A 242 6.38 9.68 -17.51
CA MET A 242 7.66 9.22 -16.94
C MET A 242 7.53 8.95 -15.45
N GLY A 243 6.89 9.84 -14.70
CA GLY A 243 6.66 9.64 -13.26
C GLY A 243 5.88 8.35 -12.97
N ALA A 244 4.81 8.11 -13.72
CA ALA A 244 4.01 6.90 -13.60
C ALA A 244 4.78 5.64 -14.03
N ALA A 245 5.61 5.72 -15.08
CA ALA A 245 6.49 4.63 -15.49
C ALA A 245 7.48 4.23 -14.39
N ILE A 246 8.08 5.20 -13.70
CA ILE A 246 8.98 4.92 -12.58
C ILE A 246 8.25 4.24 -11.41
N VAL A 247 7.02 4.67 -11.09
CA VAL A 247 6.20 4.00 -10.07
C VAL A 247 5.88 2.55 -10.48
N SER A 248 5.55 2.33 -11.74
CA SER A 248 5.30 0.99 -12.29
C SER A 248 6.55 0.11 -12.25
N ILE A 249 7.70 0.61 -12.68
CA ILE A 249 8.99 -0.11 -12.62
C ILE A 249 9.38 -0.42 -11.17
N GLY A 250 9.25 0.58 -10.28
CA GLY A 250 9.52 0.39 -8.86
C GLY A 250 8.62 -0.68 -8.23
N SER A 251 7.35 -0.69 -8.59
CA SER A 251 6.41 -1.74 -8.17
C SER A 251 6.77 -3.11 -8.76
N ALA A 252 7.24 -3.17 -10.01
CA ALA A 252 7.66 -4.40 -10.67
C ALA A 252 8.86 -5.08 -9.98
N TRP A 253 9.74 -4.33 -9.29
CA TRP A 253 10.80 -4.94 -8.49
C TRP A 253 10.26 -5.91 -7.43
N THR A 254 9.02 -5.75 -6.97
CA THR A 254 8.40 -6.68 -6.02
C THR A 254 8.20 -8.09 -6.60
N LEU A 255 8.27 -8.29 -7.92
CA LEU A 255 8.34 -9.63 -8.53
C LEU A 255 9.61 -10.40 -8.11
N THR A 256 10.66 -9.70 -7.66
CA THR A 256 11.89 -10.31 -7.16
C THR A 256 11.80 -10.78 -5.68
N LEU A 257 10.65 -10.64 -5.02
CA LEU A 257 10.45 -11.05 -3.61
C LEU A 257 10.89 -12.49 -3.31
N PRO A 258 10.61 -13.50 -4.16
CA PRO A 258 11.07 -14.87 -3.89
C PRO A 258 12.60 -14.97 -3.80
N PHE A 259 13.33 -14.22 -4.63
CA PHE A 259 14.79 -14.14 -4.58
C PHE A 259 15.27 -13.54 -3.25
N TRP A 260 14.71 -12.41 -2.81
CA TRP A 260 15.08 -11.79 -1.54
C TRP A 260 14.70 -12.65 -0.33
N GLY A 261 13.60 -13.38 -0.41
CA GLY A 261 13.25 -14.40 0.58
C GLY A 261 14.28 -15.53 0.67
N TRP A 262 14.83 -15.97 -0.47
CA TRP A 262 15.93 -16.92 -0.52
C TRP A 262 17.22 -16.33 0.09
N VAL A 263 17.58 -15.09 -0.26
CA VAL A 263 18.74 -14.38 0.31
C VAL A 263 18.62 -14.27 1.83
N ALA A 264 17.44 -13.92 2.36
CA ALA A 264 17.18 -13.86 3.80
C ALA A 264 17.46 -15.19 4.51
N ARG A 265 17.05 -16.30 3.90
CA ARG A 265 17.29 -17.66 4.45
C ARG A 265 18.76 -18.08 4.35
N ARG A 266 19.46 -17.71 3.27
CA ARG A 266 20.84 -18.14 3.03
C ARG A 266 21.88 -17.34 3.83
N TYR A 267 21.70 -16.03 3.95
CA TYR A 267 22.71 -15.16 4.56
C TYR A 267 22.34 -14.63 5.93
N SER A 268 21.21 -14.10 6.15
CA SER A 268 20.50 -13.74 7.38
C SER A 268 19.51 -12.60 7.15
N LEU A 269 18.41 -12.63 7.87
CA LEU A 269 17.39 -11.58 7.85
C LEU A 269 17.97 -10.20 8.23
N ARG A 270 18.84 -10.16 9.26
CA ARG A 270 19.50 -8.93 9.72
C ARG A 270 20.34 -8.27 8.62
N ARG A 271 21.14 -9.05 7.88
CA ARG A 271 21.97 -8.52 6.79
C ARG A 271 21.10 -7.97 5.66
N LEU A 272 20.07 -8.71 5.26
CA LEU A 272 19.15 -8.26 4.23
C LEU A 272 18.46 -6.94 4.60
N MET A 273 17.93 -6.83 5.83
CA MET A 273 17.31 -5.60 6.33
C MET A 273 18.30 -4.44 6.34
N TYR A 274 19.50 -4.65 6.87
CA TYR A 274 20.55 -3.63 6.88
C TYR A 274 20.89 -3.13 5.46
N MET A 275 21.11 -4.05 4.51
CA MET A 275 21.40 -3.70 3.12
C MET A 275 20.25 -2.98 2.45
N GLY A 276 19.02 -3.48 2.59
CA GLY A 276 17.83 -2.84 1.99
C GLY A 276 17.61 -1.41 2.48
N PHE A 277 17.72 -1.18 3.78
CA PHE A 277 17.62 0.17 4.35
C PHE A 277 18.75 1.08 3.88
N THR A 278 19.99 0.58 3.85
CA THR A 278 21.16 1.35 3.40
C THR A 278 21.05 1.73 1.92
N VAL A 279 20.66 0.78 1.07
CA VAL A 279 20.48 1.02 -0.38
C VAL A 279 19.34 2.04 -0.60
N ALA A 280 18.18 1.86 0.02
CA ALA A 280 17.06 2.78 -0.13
C ALA A 280 17.42 4.19 0.39
N ALA A 281 18.12 4.30 1.52
CA ALA A 281 18.58 5.57 2.07
C ALA A 281 19.61 6.25 1.15
N GLY A 282 20.64 5.52 0.74
CA GLY A 282 21.72 6.05 -0.10
C GLY A 282 21.20 6.52 -1.45
N MET A 283 20.36 5.72 -2.11
CA MET A 283 19.76 6.11 -3.38
C MET A 283 18.82 7.31 -3.23
N SER A 284 18.02 7.40 -2.16
CA SER A 284 17.15 8.56 -1.90
C SER A 284 17.99 9.84 -1.66
N LEU A 285 19.12 9.77 -0.95
CA LEU A 285 20.03 10.90 -0.80
C LEU A 285 20.69 11.28 -2.13
N SER A 286 21.07 10.30 -2.95
CA SER A 286 21.63 10.54 -4.27
C SER A 286 20.61 11.24 -5.18
N VAL A 287 19.33 10.90 -5.10
CA VAL A 287 18.25 11.61 -5.83
C VAL A 287 18.24 13.11 -5.46
N PHE A 288 18.35 13.44 -4.19
CA PHE A 288 18.43 14.85 -3.77
C PHE A 288 19.69 15.54 -4.32
N ALA A 289 20.83 14.88 -4.24
CA ALA A 289 22.11 15.42 -4.72
C ALA A 289 22.13 15.72 -6.23
N VAL A 290 21.41 14.89 -7.03
CA VAL A 290 21.31 15.07 -8.50
C VAL A 290 19.97 15.66 -8.93
N SER A 291 19.27 16.33 -8.04
CA SER A 291 17.94 16.91 -8.33
C SER A 291 17.95 17.96 -9.46
N SER A 292 19.13 18.54 -9.77
CA SER A 292 19.36 19.40 -10.95
C SER A 292 19.33 18.65 -12.29
N THR A 293 19.46 17.31 -12.28
CA THR A 293 19.40 16.45 -13.45
C THR A 293 18.26 15.44 -13.31
N PRO A 294 17.00 15.84 -13.58
CA PRO A 294 15.82 15.05 -13.26
C PRO A 294 15.81 13.65 -13.88
N SER A 295 16.36 13.48 -15.08
CA SER A 295 16.44 12.18 -15.76
C SER A 295 17.28 11.16 -14.96
N VAL A 296 18.39 11.60 -14.35
CA VAL A 296 19.20 10.74 -13.49
C VAL A 296 18.49 10.47 -12.17
N ALA A 297 17.85 11.49 -11.60
CA ALA A 297 17.13 11.39 -10.34
C ALA A 297 16.02 10.32 -10.40
N VAL A 298 15.22 10.26 -11.47
CA VAL A 298 14.13 9.26 -11.60
C VAL A 298 14.67 7.83 -11.78
N VAL A 299 15.81 7.66 -12.44
CA VAL A 299 16.49 6.35 -12.53
C VAL A 299 16.95 5.89 -11.14
N LEU A 300 17.56 6.78 -10.36
CA LEU A 300 17.96 6.48 -8.97
C LEU A 300 16.75 6.15 -8.09
N LEU A 301 15.60 6.78 -8.31
CA LEU A 301 14.36 6.43 -7.61
C LEU A 301 13.91 4.99 -7.90
N ALA A 302 14.01 4.54 -9.16
CA ALA A 302 13.73 3.15 -9.51
C ALA A 302 14.67 2.17 -8.78
N PHE A 303 15.96 2.50 -8.64
CA PHE A 303 16.90 1.70 -7.85
C PHE A 303 16.67 1.79 -6.34
N ALA A 304 16.21 2.94 -5.84
CA ALA A 304 15.79 3.07 -4.43
C ALA A 304 14.61 2.13 -4.11
N ALA A 305 13.69 1.95 -5.07
CA ALA A 305 12.57 0.99 -4.95
C ALA A 305 13.07 -0.46 -4.86
N LEU A 306 14.19 -0.81 -5.51
CA LEU A 306 14.83 -2.11 -5.31
C LEU A 306 15.26 -2.32 -3.85
N GLY A 307 15.88 -1.30 -3.23
CA GLY A 307 16.23 -1.33 -1.80
C GLY A 307 15.00 -1.56 -0.89
N ALA A 308 13.91 -0.87 -1.18
CA ALA A 308 12.63 -1.07 -0.46
C ALA A 308 12.06 -2.49 -0.68
N THR A 309 12.17 -3.02 -1.90
CA THR A 309 11.76 -4.40 -2.22
C THR A 309 12.57 -5.46 -1.47
N MET A 310 13.88 -5.23 -1.24
CA MET A 310 14.70 -6.11 -0.39
C MET A 310 14.11 -6.21 1.02
N LEU A 311 13.57 -5.10 1.55
CA LEU A 311 12.90 -5.07 2.86
C LEU A 311 11.56 -5.83 2.82
N ASP A 312 10.81 -5.75 1.71
CA ASP A 312 9.58 -6.52 1.50
C ASP A 312 9.85 -8.02 1.44
N GLY A 313 10.99 -8.45 0.91
CA GLY A 313 11.41 -9.86 0.89
C GLY A 313 11.60 -10.47 2.28
N SER A 314 11.84 -9.65 3.30
CA SER A 314 11.79 -10.06 4.71
C SER A 314 10.37 -10.12 5.25
N GLY A 315 9.43 -9.40 4.64
CA GLY A 315 8.01 -9.37 4.91
C GLY A 315 7.66 -9.26 6.39
N HIS A 316 6.65 -10.02 6.77
CA HIS A 316 6.21 -10.10 8.17
C HIS A 316 7.07 -11.11 9.00
N VAL A 317 8.13 -11.67 8.42
CA VAL A 317 8.96 -12.69 9.10
C VAL A 317 9.53 -12.18 10.42
N LEU A 318 9.96 -10.91 10.46
CA LEU A 318 10.48 -10.30 11.67
C LEU A 318 9.41 -10.27 12.78
N PHE A 319 8.19 -9.87 12.46
CA PHE A 319 7.06 -9.90 13.38
C PHE A 319 6.70 -11.34 13.80
N LEU A 320 6.57 -12.24 12.84
CA LEU A 320 6.20 -13.65 13.11
C LEU A 320 7.20 -14.39 14.00
N ARG A 321 8.48 -14.03 13.93
CA ARG A 321 9.53 -14.57 14.79
C ARG A 321 9.61 -13.86 16.16
N ALA A 322 9.13 -12.62 16.25
CA ALA A 322 9.13 -11.87 17.50
C ALA A 322 7.92 -12.17 18.38
N VAL A 323 6.76 -12.45 17.77
CA VAL A 323 5.49 -12.67 18.47
C VAL A 323 5.39 -14.07 19.04
N ARG A 324 4.86 -14.20 20.26
CA ARG A 324 4.57 -15.50 20.89
C ARG A 324 3.41 -16.19 20.19
N PRO A 325 3.44 -17.52 19.97
CA PRO A 325 2.41 -18.22 19.20
C PRO A 325 0.96 -18.00 19.69
N PHE A 326 0.77 -17.93 21.00
CA PHE A 326 -0.55 -17.76 21.62
C PHE A 326 -1.08 -16.30 21.57
N GLU A 327 -0.21 -15.30 21.40
CA GLU A 327 -0.57 -13.88 21.28
C GLU A 327 -0.68 -13.43 19.83
N ARG A 328 -0.40 -14.29 18.85
CA ARG A 328 -0.24 -13.92 17.45
C ARG A 328 -1.48 -13.24 16.86
N SER A 329 -2.68 -13.70 17.17
CA SER A 329 -3.93 -13.12 16.63
C SER A 329 -4.16 -11.69 17.12
N GLU A 330 -3.98 -11.43 18.42
CA GLU A 330 -4.15 -10.12 19.05
C GLU A 330 -3.08 -9.13 18.57
N MET A 331 -1.82 -9.56 18.60
CA MET A 331 -0.67 -8.72 18.24
C MET A 331 -0.62 -8.42 16.73
N THR A 332 -1.21 -9.26 15.86
CA THR A 332 -1.28 -8.99 14.41
C THR A 332 -2.13 -7.76 14.13
N GLY A 333 -3.26 -7.58 14.83
CA GLY A 333 -4.10 -6.39 14.68
C GLY A 333 -3.33 -5.11 14.99
N VAL A 334 -2.62 -5.07 16.12
CA VAL A 334 -1.79 -3.94 16.50
C VAL A 334 -0.62 -3.75 15.52
N PHE A 335 0.03 -4.83 15.09
CA PHE A 335 1.13 -4.74 14.14
C PHE A 335 0.69 -4.08 12.83
N GLN A 336 -0.48 -4.42 12.28
CA GLN A 336 -0.99 -3.89 11.01
C GLN A 336 -1.23 -2.37 11.02
N THR A 337 -1.32 -1.72 12.19
CA THR A 337 -1.48 -0.26 12.29
C THR A 337 -0.30 0.51 11.68
N TYR A 338 0.85 -0.14 11.43
CA TYR A 338 1.97 0.51 10.75
C TYR A 338 1.56 1.11 9.40
N ARG A 339 0.61 0.48 8.70
CA ARG A 339 0.14 0.93 7.39
C ARG A 339 -0.67 2.22 7.52
N ASP A 340 -1.62 2.25 8.45
CA ASP A 340 -2.46 3.41 8.68
C ASP A 340 -1.63 4.61 9.17
N ILE A 341 -0.66 4.33 10.05
CA ILE A 341 0.26 5.36 10.55
C ILE A 341 1.21 5.84 9.44
N ALA A 342 1.71 4.97 8.56
CA ALA A 342 2.52 5.40 7.42
C ALA A 342 1.72 6.31 6.48
N ASN A 343 0.47 5.93 6.17
CA ASN A 343 -0.42 6.71 5.32
C ASN A 343 -0.72 8.09 5.89
N LEU A 344 -0.82 8.22 7.22
CA LEU A 344 -1.03 9.48 7.91
C LEU A 344 0.26 10.27 8.07
N PHE A 345 1.32 9.63 8.56
CA PHE A 345 2.60 10.26 8.90
C PHE A 345 3.27 10.90 7.69
N VAL A 346 3.34 10.19 6.56
CA VAL A 346 4.11 10.64 5.39
C VAL A 346 3.55 11.93 4.79
N PRO A 347 2.27 12.02 4.41
CA PRO A 347 1.73 13.28 3.91
C PRO A 347 1.75 14.40 4.96
N GLY A 348 1.47 14.09 6.23
CA GLY A 348 1.53 15.07 7.32
C GLY A 348 2.93 15.64 7.52
N PHE A 349 3.95 14.79 7.55
CA PHE A 349 5.35 15.21 7.66
C PHE A 349 5.77 16.08 6.47
N PHE A 350 5.43 15.66 5.24
CA PHE A 350 5.78 16.42 4.05
C PHE A 350 4.95 17.69 3.86
N ALA A 351 3.72 17.73 4.35
CA ALA A 351 2.93 18.98 4.37
C ALA A 351 3.64 20.08 5.17
N VAL A 352 4.29 19.71 6.30
CA VAL A 352 5.09 20.64 7.09
C VAL A 352 6.42 20.95 6.40
N LEU A 353 7.12 19.94 5.90
CA LEU A 353 8.44 20.09 5.28
C LEU A 353 8.38 20.97 4.02
N LEU A 354 7.39 20.74 3.15
CA LEU A 354 7.20 21.49 1.90
C LEU A 354 6.71 22.93 2.10
N LYS A 355 6.32 23.31 3.32
CA LYS A 355 6.05 24.71 3.67
C LYS A 355 7.32 25.57 3.67
N PHE A 356 8.46 24.96 3.99
CA PHE A 356 9.73 25.66 4.19
C PHE A 356 10.77 25.34 3.11
N PHE A 357 10.62 24.23 2.40
CA PHE A 357 11.62 23.71 1.48
C PHE A 357 11.00 23.31 0.13
N ALA A 358 11.84 23.31 -0.92
CA ALA A 358 11.45 22.84 -2.25
C ALA A 358 11.21 21.31 -2.30
N LEU A 359 10.47 20.85 -3.31
CA LEU A 359 10.05 19.45 -3.46
C LEU A 359 11.17 18.42 -3.30
N PRO A 360 12.41 18.58 -3.83
CA PRO A 360 13.45 17.55 -3.70
C PRO A 360 13.82 17.18 -2.25
N VAL A 361 13.52 18.04 -1.26
CA VAL A 361 13.82 17.77 0.16
C VAL A 361 13.05 16.57 0.71
N ILE A 362 11.94 16.17 0.07
CA ILE A 362 11.20 14.96 0.46
C ILE A 362 12.09 13.70 0.41
N PHE A 363 13.04 13.64 -0.52
CA PHE A 363 13.97 12.51 -0.65
C PHE A 363 14.97 12.46 0.51
N VAL A 364 15.35 13.62 1.06
CA VAL A 364 16.15 13.70 2.28
C VAL A 364 15.34 13.24 3.49
N GLY A 365 14.09 13.69 3.60
CA GLY A 365 13.18 13.22 4.65
C GLY A 365 12.99 11.70 4.61
N ALA A 366 12.72 11.14 3.41
CA ALA A 366 12.61 9.70 3.22
C ALA A 366 13.90 8.95 3.55
N ALA A 367 15.04 9.47 3.14
CA ALA A 367 16.34 8.91 3.50
C ALA A 367 16.57 8.93 5.01
N GLY A 368 16.10 9.97 5.71
CA GLY A 368 16.23 10.09 7.16
C GLY A 368 15.63 8.91 7.92
N TRP A 369 14.37 8.57 7.65
CA TRP A 369 13.77 7.40 8.32
C TRP A 369 14.31 6.06 7.84
N MET A 370 14.83 5.98 6.58
CA MET A 370 15.55 4.78 6.13
C MET A 370 16.90 4.63 6.85
N LEU A 371 17.63 5.71 7.12
CA LEU A 371 18.84 5.68 7.95
C LEU A 371 18.54 5.27 9.40
N ILE A 372 17.44 5.74 9.96
CA ILE A 372 16.94 5.29 11.26
C ILE A 372 16.68 3.77 11.20
N GLY A 373 16.04 3.28 10.14
CA GLY A 373 15.85 1.86 9.90
C GLY A 373 17.17 1.07 9.80
N THR A 374 18.17 1.62 9.09
CA THR A 374 19.51 1.06 9.01
C THR A 374 20.15 0.92 10.42
N TYR A 375 20.07 1.97 11.24
CA TYR A 375 20.58 1.93 12.60
C TYR A 375 19.87 0.88 13.45
N PHE A 376 18.54 0.87 13.46
CA PHE A 376 17.76 -0.07 14.26
C PHE A 376 17.82 -1.52 13.76
N SER A 377 18.12 -1.76 12.48
CA SER A 377 18.33 -3.12 11.96
C SER A 377 19.47 -3.88 12.66
N ARG A 378 20.42 -3.15 13.28
CA ARG A 378 21.51 -3.73 14.07
C ARG A 378 21.04 -4.47 15.32
N TYR A 379 19.87 -4.13 15.84
CA TYR A 379 19.28 -4.76 17.03
C TYR A 379 18.49 -6.04 16.70
N ILE A 380 18.35 -6.40 15.41
CA ILE A 380 17.78 -7.69 15.02
C ILE A 380 18.73 -8.80 15.49
N PRO A 381 18.25 -9.80 16.25
CA PRO A 381 19.07 -10.91 16.73
C PRO A 381 19.74 -11.67 15.58
N ARG A 382 21.02 -12.02 15.74
CA ARG A 382 21.81 -12.73 14.70
C ARG A 382 21.28 -14.13 14.36
N ARG A 383 20.54 -14.75 15.28
CA ARG A 383 19.97 -16.11 15.15
C ARG A 383 18.51 -16.10 14.68
N MET A 384 18.02 -14.94 14.24
CA MET A 384 16.72 -14.85 13.55
C MET A 384 16.93 -14.97 12.01
#